data_2537028cd4deae16e7202cde0230ff40
#
_entry.id   2537028cd4deae16e7202cde0230ff40
#
_cell.length_a   1.000
_cell.length_b   1.000
_cell.length_c   1.000
_cell.angle_alpha   90.00
_cell.angle_beta   90.00
_cell.angle_gamma   90.00
#
_symmetry.space_group_name_H-M   'P 1'
#
loop_
_entity.id
_entity.type
_entity.pdbx_description
1 polymer ?
#
loop_
_entity_poly.entity_id
_entity_poly.type
_entity_poly.pdbx_seq_one_letter_code
_entity_poly.pdbx_strand_id
1 'polypeptide(L)'
;MTVRVSWDGLEIAGPCAAGPLRRETSVVEVRDGLLSPWLVQMVPDLTRCPAITLDRPLGADRAFLAWAAQVAPFPVGPVPEPPDFRKEVTLEFTGVGVLPRYRLVAAWPAAYEVLDQPDGLARERLTLVHEGFERLDDAVA
;
A
#
# COMPACT_ATOMS: atom_id res chain seq x y z
N MET A 1 10.66 5.52 3.95
CA MET A 1 10.78 6.26 2.68
C MET A 1 9.76 7.38 2.68
N THR A 2 10.19 8.57 2.32
CA THR A 2 9.29 9.71 2.22
C THR A 2 8.67 9.76 0.83
N VAL A 3 7.37 9.91 0.78
CA VAL A 3 6.62 9.88 -0.47
C VAL A 3 5.59 11.00 -0.52
N ARG A 4 5.25 11.41 -1.72
CA ARG A 4 4.03 12.16 -1.99
C ARG A 4 2.94 11.16 -2.36
N VAL A 5 1.80 11.30 -1.75
CA VAL A 5 0.69 10.37 -1.93
C VAL A 5 -0.46 11.11 -2.58
N SER A 6 -1.09 10.48 -3.55
CA SER A 6 -2.30 11.02 -4.16
C SER A 6 -3.30 9.90 -4.44
N TRP A 7 -4.57 10.22 -4.25
CA TRP A 7 -5.71 9.40 -4.68
C TRP A 7 -6.89 10.29 -5.00
N ASP A 8 -7.80 9.78 -5.82
CA ASP A 8 -8.98 10.52 -6.28
C ASP A 8 -8.62 11.87 -6.95
N GLY A 9 -7.44 11.93 -7.60
CA GLY A 9 -6.98 13.15 -8.25
C GLY A 9 -6.50 14.26 -7.32
N LEU A 10 -6.39 13.97 -6.02
CA LEU A 10 -5.96 14.93 -5.01
C LEU A 10 -4.65 14.48 -4.37
N GLU A 11 -3.74 15.43 -4.20
CA GLU A 11 -2.53 15.18 -3.42
C GLU A 11 -2.88 15.24 -1.93
N ILE A 12 -2.47 14.19 -1.22
CA ILE A 12 -2.72 14.10 0.22
C ILE A 12 -1.64 14.87 0.96
N ALA A 13 -2.08 15.72 1.89
CA ALA A 13 -1.14 16.54 2.67
C ALA A 13 -0.16 15.66 3.42
N GLY A 14 1.12 15.99 3.28
CA GLY A 14 2.22 15.25 3.89
C GLY A 14 3.13 16.17 4.67
N PRO A 15 4.31 15.65 5.07
CA PRO A 15 5.04 14.53 4.52
C PRO A 15 4.51 13.17 4.97
N CYS A 16 4.49 12.22 4.05
CA CYS A 16 4.12 10.85 4.33
C CYS A 16 5.35 9.94 4.29
N ALA A 17 5.46 9.03 5.24
CA ALA A 17 6.43 7.97 5.21
C ALA A 17 5.75 6.69 4.78
N ALA A 18 6.30 6.02 3.78
CA ALA A 18 5.76 4.76 3.29
C ALA A 18 6.64 3.59 3.72
N GLY A 19 6.01 2.48 4.04
CA GLY A 19 6.68 1.21 4.18
C GLY A 19 7.16 0.70 2.81
N PRO A 20 7.92 -0.40 2.77
CA PRO A 20 8.45 -0.91 1.51
C PRO A 20 7.34 -1.44 0.61
N LEU A 21 7.45 -1.14 -0.68
CA LEU A 21 6.68 -1.84 -1.69
C LEU A 21 7.33 -3.20 -1.92
N ARG A 22 6.56 -4.26 -1.73
CA ARG A 22 7.10 -5.61 -1.79
C ARG A 22 6.19 -6.51 -2.61
N ARG A 23 6.81 -7.35 -3.40
CA ARG A 23 6.16 -8.39 -4.17
C ARG A 23 6.87 -9.69 -3.85
N GLU A 24 6.11 -10.66 -3.38
CA GLU A 24 6.64 -11.97 -3.01
C GLU A 24 6.00 -13.05 -3.84
N THR A 25 6.83 -13.98 -4.28
CA THR A 25 6.35 -15.21 -4.92
C THR A 25 6.78 -16.38 -4.07
N SER A 26 5.83 -17.19 -3.62
CA SER A 26 6.14 -18.40 -2.90
C SER A 26 6.81 -19.41 -3.82
N VAL A 27 7.66 -20.23 -3.24
CA VAL A 27 8.49 -21.17 -3.98
C VAL A 27 8.06 -22.59 -3.60
N VAL A 28 7.86 -23.42 -4.60
CA VAL A 28 7.61 -24.84 -4.42
C VAL A 28 8.82 -25.60 -4.91
N GLU A 29 9.30 -26.54 -4.09
CA GLU A 29 10.36 -27.44 -4.48
C GLU A 29 9.76 -28.65 -5.18
N VAL A 30 10.23 -28.89 -6.40
CA VAL A 30 9.84 -30.07 -7.17
C VAL A 30 11.06 -30.96 -7.33
N ARG A 31 10.95 -32.20 -6.88
CA ARG A 31 11.98 -33.22 -7.06
C ARG A 31 11.55 -34.17 -8.13
N ASP A 32 12.34 -34.26 -9.18
CA ASP A 32 12.17 -35.28 -10.20
C ASP A 32 13.05 -36.47 -9.82
N GLY A 33 12.43 -37.46 -9.25
CA GLY A 33 13.13 -38.70 -8.80
C GLY A 33 13.70 -39.54 -9.92
N LEU A 34 13.37 -39.26 -11.17
CA LEU A 34 13.84 -40.01 -12.33
C LEU A 34 15.15 -39.51 -12.89
N LEU A 35 15.45 -38.21 -12.72
CA LEU A 35 16.62 -37.61 -13.34
C LEU A 35 17.79 -37.39 -12.39
N SER A 36 17.53 -36.96 -11.17
CA SER A 36 18.57 -36.80 -10.16
C SER A 36 17.95 -36.60 -8.78
N PRO A 37 18.25 -37.47 -7.80
CA PRO A 37 17.71 -37.32 -6.45
C PRO A 37 18.30 -36.12 -5.67
N TRP A 38 19.35 -35.49 -6.19
CA TRP A 38 19.99 -34.35 -5.54
C TRP A 38 19.60 -33.01 -6.15
N LEU A 39 18.94 -32.97 -7.30
CA LEU A 39 18.51 -31.75 -7.93
C LEU A 39 17.08 -31.43 -7.51
N VAL A 40 16.93 -30.28 -6.89
CA VAL A 40 15.63 -29.72 -6.51
C VAL A 40 15.35 -28.56 -7.44
N GLN A 41 14.25 -28.65 -8.17
CA GLN A 41 13.80 -27.56 -9.02
C GLN A 41 12.92 -26.62 -8.20
N MET A 42 13.25 -25.35 -8.22
CA MET A 42 12.48 -24.30 -7.55
C MET A 42 11.50 -23.73 -8.55
N VAL A 43 10.22 -23.82 -8.24
CA VAL A 43 9.13 -23.38 -9.15
C VAL A 43 8.31 -22.31 -8.45
N PRO A 44 7.96 -21.22 -9.15
CA PRO A 44 7.08 -20.22 -8.55
C PRO A 44 5.67 -20.78 -8.34
N ASP A 45 5.05 -20.38 -7.22
CA ASP A 45 3.69 -20.75 -6.88
C ASP A 45 2.81 -19.49 -6.87
N LEU A 46 2.47 -18.98 -5.70
CA LEU A 46 1.60 -17.82 -5.57
C LEU A 46 2.41 -16.54 -5.42
N THR A 47 2.01 -15.51 -6.14
CA THR A 47 2.56 -14.17 -5.99
C THR A 47 1.58 -13.30 -5.21
N ARG A 48 2.09 -12.59 -4.23
CA ARG A 48 1.29 -11.65 -3.44
C ARG A 48 2.09 -10.38 -3.17
N CYS A 49 1.37 -9.31 -2.92
CA CYS A 49 1.95 -8.05 -2.48
C CYS A 49 1.47 -7.77 -1.06
N PRO A 50 2.37 -7.82 -0.06
CA PRO A 50 2.00 -7.49 1.30
C PRO A 50 1.49 -6.06 1.43
N ALA A 51 0.66 -5.83 2.46
CA ALA A 51 0.15 -4.51 2.75
C ALA A 51 1.29 -3.52 3.02
N ILE A 52 1.07 -2.27 2.68
CA ILE A 52 2.01 -1.20 3.00
C ILE A 52 1.40 -0.27 4.04
N THR A 53 2.25 0.42 4.78
CA THR A 53 1.82 1.44 5.73
C THR A 53 2.18 2.82 5.21
N LEU A 54 1.28 3.77 5.45
CA LEU A 54 1.52 5.19 5.23
C LEU A 54 1.38 5.89 6.57
N ASP A 55 2.44 6.57 6.98
CA ASP A 55 2.47 7.32 8.23
C ASP A 55 2.62 8.80 7.91
N ARG A 56 1.90 9.63 8.64
CA ARG A 56 2.07 11.08 8.56
C ARG A 56 1.79 11.72 9.92
N PRO A 57 2.28 12.94 10.16
CA PRO A 57 1.88 13.68 11.37
C PRO A 57 0.35 13.87 11.40
N LEU A 58 -0.24 13.72 12.58
CA LEU A 58 -1.65 13.97 12.76
C LEU A 58 -1.92 15.46 12.58
N GLY A 59 -2.81 15.79 11.66
CA GLY A 59 -3.12 17.17 11.31
C GLY A 59 -4.61 17.44 11.25
N ALA A 60 -4.97 18.61 10.73
CA ALA A 60 -6.37 18.99 10.58
C ALA A 60 -7.09 18.27 9.43
N ASP A 61 -6.34 17.73 8.51
CA ASP A 61 -6.84 17.00 7.35
C ASP A 61 -7.34 15.62 7.79
N ARG A 62 -8.48 15.21 7.27
CA ARG A 62 -9.14 13.96 7.60
C ARG A 62 -9.06 12.91 6.48
N ALA A 63 -8.18 13.08 5.51
CA ALA A 63 -8.15 12.22 4.35
C ALA A 63 -7.97 10.74 4.69
N PHE A 64 -7.07 10.43 5.62
CA PHE A 64 -6.85 9.04 6.05
C PHE A 64 -8.08 8.47 6.74
N LEU A 65 -8.61 9.21 7.70
CA LEU A 65 -9.77 8.78 8.46
C LEU A 65 -11.01 8.67 7.57
N ALA A 66 -11.18 9.62 6.67
CA ALA A 66 -12.33 9.63 5.78
C ALA A 66 -12.36 8.39 4.87
N TRP A 67 -11.20 8.00 4.34
CA TRP A 67 -11.12 6.80 3.53
C TRP A 67 -11.36 5.53 4.36
N ALA A 68 -10.74 5.43 5.54
CA ALA A 68 -10.96 4.31 6.44
C ALA A 68 -12.44 4.15 6.83
N ALA A 69 -13.14 5.28 7.01
CA ALA A 69 -14.56 5.27 7.33
C ALA A 69 -15.44 4.75 6.19
N GLN A 70 -14.98 4.84 4.95
CA GLN A 70 -15.71 4.25 3.81
C GLN A 70 -15.71 2.72 3.85
N VAL A 71 -14.64 2.12 4.38
CA VAL A 71 -14.52 0.66 4.48
C VAL A 71 -15.32 0.11 5.65
N ALA A 72 -15.27 0.79 6.78
CA ALA A 72 -15.95 0.37 8.01
C ALA A 72 -16.68 1.56 8.63
N PRO A 73 -17.80 1.97 8.02
CA PRO A 73 -18.59 3.04 8.61
C PRO A 73 -19.17 2.58 9.94
N PHE A 74 -19.30 3.51 10.90
CA PHE A 74 -20.02 3.23 12.12
C PHE A 74 -21.43 2.78 11.75
N PRO A 75 -21.86 1.57 12.12
CA PRO A 75 -23.17 1.09 11.71
C PRO A 75 -24.25 1.83 12.46
N VAL A 76 -24.93 2.71 11.76
CA VAL A 76 -26.17 3.32 12.21
C VAL A 76 -27.25 2.83 11.28
N GLY A 77 -27.72 1.60 11.52
CA GLY A 77 -28.77 0.99 10.71
C GLY A 77 -28.25 0.18 9.51
N PRO A 78 -29.17 -0.41 8.71
CA PRO A 78 -28.78 -1.20 7.55
C PRO A 78 -28.09 -0.32 6.52
N VAL A 79 -26.87 -0.68 6.16
CA VAL A 79 -26.10 0.01 5.14
C VAL A 79 -26.49 -0.60 3.79
N PRO A 80 -27.11 0.17 2.88
CA PRO A 80 -27.24 -0.28 1.50
C PRO A 80 -25.84 -0.45 0.92
N GLU A 81 -25.69 -1.23 -0.13
CA GLU A 81 -24.41 -1.64 -0.73
C GLU A 81 -23.26 -0.66 -0.44
N PRO A 82 -22.17 -1.14 0.17
CA PRO A 82 -21.05 -0.25 0.46
C PRO A 82 -20.51 0.36 -0.84
N PRO A 83 -20.26 1.67 -0.88
CA PRO A 83 -19.62 2.28 -2.04
C PRO A 83 -18.29 1.59 -2.29
N ASP A 84 -17.87 1.56 -3.55
CA ASP A 84 -16.56 1.01 -3.88
C ASP A 84 -15.48 1.85 -3.20
N PHE A 85 -14.87 1.27 -2.18
CA PHE A 85 -13.84 1.94 -1.38
C PHE A 85 -12.44 1.74 -1.96
N ARG A 86 -12.29 0.95 -3.01
CA ARG A 86 -11.00 0.70 -3.62
C ARG A 86 -10.56 1.92 -4.41
N LYS A 87 -9.29 2.28 -4.24
CA LYS A 87 -8.70 3.42 -4.93
C LYS A 87 -7.36 3.05 -5.53
N GLU A 88 -7.01 3.75 -6.59
CA GLU A 88 -5.64 3.72 -7.07
C GLU A 88 -4.84 4.79 -6.35
N VAL A 89 -3.74 4.39 -5.72
CA VAL A 89 -2.89 5.30 -4.95
C VAL A 89 -1.60 5.50 -5.70
N THR A 90 -1.26 6.74 -5.97
CA THR A 90 0.02 7.08 -6.57
C THR A 90 0.99 7.50 -5.49
N LEU A 91 2.15 6.87 -5.49
CA LEU A 91 3.25 7.16 -4.59
C LEU A 91 4.40 7.74 -5.42
N GLU A 92 4.80 8.95 -5.11
CA GLU A 92 5.96 9.60 -5.72
C GLU A 92 7.05 9.69 -4.68
N PHE A 93 8.16 8.99 -4.93
CA PHE A 93 9.28 9.00 -3.99
C PHE A 93 10.01 10.32 -4.08
N THR A 94 10.35 10.89 -2.92
CA THR A 94 11.08 12.14 -2.86
C THR A 94 12.58 11.86 -2.71
N GLY A 95 13.40 12.61 -3.43
CA GLY A 95 14.83 12.45 -3.42
C GLY A 95 15.50 13.35 -4.44
N VAL A 96 16.74 13.05 -4.79
CA VAL A 96 17.51 13.81 -5.76
C VAL A 96 17.45 13.10 -7.12
N GLY A 97 17.16 13.86 -8.17
CA GLY A 97 17.09 13.35 -9.53
C GLY A 97 15.70 13.03 -10.03
N VAL A 98 15.61 12.18 -11.04
CA VAL A 98 14.33 11.73 -11.57
C VAL A 98 13.69 10.79 -10.57
N LEU A 99 12.51 11.16 -10.09
CA LEU A 99 11.84 10.42 -9.03
C LEU A 99 10.87 9.41 -9.63
N PRO A 100 11.00 8.12 -9.27
CA PRO A 100 10.03 7.13 -9.73
C PRO A 100 8.67 7.34 -9.07
N ARG A 101 7.64 7.06 -9.83
CA ARG A 101 6.27 7.02 -9.32
C ARG A 101 5.74 5.60 -9.42
N TYR A 102 5.00 5.19 -8.43
CA TYR A 102 4.36 3.88 -8.39
C TYR A 102 2.88 4.04 -8.15
N ARG A 103 2.09 3.18 -8.72
CA ARG A 103 0.65 3.12 -8.51
C ARG A 103 0.29 1.82 -7.82
N LEU A 104 -0.41 1.93 -6.70
CA LEU A 104 -1.03 0.78 -6.04
C LEU A 104 -2.38 0.53 -6.68
N VAL A 105 -2.64 -0.72 -7.03
CA VAL A 105 -3.87 -1.12 -7.72
C VAL A 105 -4.89 -1.62 -6.71
N ALA A 106 -6.11 -1.11 -6.80
CA ALA A 106 -7.24 -1.53 -5.98
C ALA A 106 -6.92 -1.52 -4.49
N ALA A 107 -6.30 -0.44 -4.01
CA ALA A 107 -5.91 -0.30 -2.62
C ALA A 107 -7.10 0.09 -1.75
N TRP A 108 -7.09 -0.39 -0.51
CA TRP A 108 -8.06 0.03 0.49
C TRP A 108 -7.47 -0.10 1.89
N PRO A 109 -7.90 0.75 2.82
CA PRO A 109 -7.34 0.74 4.16
C PRO A 109 -7.91 -0.41 4.99
N ALA A 110 -7.04 -1.32 5.40
CA ALA A 110 -7.39 -2.43 6.29
C ALA A 110 -7.27 -2.04 7.76
N ALA A 111 -6.50 -0.99 8.07
CA ALA A 111 -6.33 -0.50 9.42
C ALA A 111 -6.04 1.00 9.42
N TYR A 112 -6.52 1.67 10.45
CA TYR A 112 -6.23 3.06 10.75
C TYR A 112 -5.82 3.16 12.20
N GLU A 113 -4.68 3.80 12.47
CA GLU A 113 -4.16 3.93 13.82
C GLU A 113 -3.70 5.35 14.09
N VAL A 114 -3.89 5.79 15.33
CA VAL A 114 -3.27 7.01 15.84
C VAL A 114 -2.19 6.59 16.83
N LEU A 115 -0.97 7.05 16.58
CA LEU A 115 0.20 6.62 17.32
C LEU A 115 0.84 7.79 18.05
N ASP A 116 1.28 7.55 19.28
CA ASP A 116 2.12 8.48 20.00
C ASP A 116 3.58 8.20 19.67
N GLN A 117 4.32 9.26 19.40
CA GLN A 117 5.76 9.18 19.18
C GLN A 117 6.50 9.62 20.46
N PRO A 118 7.74 9.13 20.66
CA PRO A 118 8.53 9.53 21.83
C PRO A 118 8.79 11.04 21.95
N ASP A 119 8.68 11.76 20.84
CA ASP A 119 8.82 13.21 20.80
C ASP A 119 7.54 13.97 21.23
N GLY A 120 6.48 13.25 21.58
CA GLY A 120 5.20 13.84 21.96
C GLY A 120 4.31 14.26 20.79
N LEU A 121 4.73 14.01 19.54
CA LEU A 121 3.94 14.32 18.35
C LEU A 121 3.14 13.12 17.93
N ALA A 122 1.83 13.29 17.80
CA ALA A 122 0.96 12.23 17.34
C ALA A 122 1.12 12.03 15.83
N ARG A 123 1.02 10.77 15.41
CA ARG A 123 1.03 10.38 14.00
C ARG A 123 -0.17 9.52 13.71
N GLU A 124 -0.59 9.54 12.46
CA GLU A 124 -1.62 8.60 12.00
C GLU A 124 -1.01 7.65 10.97
N ARG A 125 -1.46 6.41 11.04
CA ARG A 125 -1.01 5.33 10.16
C ARG A 125 -2.19 4.71 9.46
N LEU A 126 -2.06 4.58 8.16
CA LEU A 126 -3.01 3.87 7.32
C LEU A 126 -2.31 2.62 6.76
N THR A 127 -2.91 1.46 7.00
CA THR A 127 -2.41 0.20 6.43
C THR A 127 -3.24 -0.12 5.20
N LEU A 128 -2.60 -0.16 4.05
CA LEU A 128 -3.25 -0.38 2.77
C LEU A 128 -3.00 -1.80 2.27
N VAL A 129 -4.08 -2.50 2.02
CA VAL A 129 -4.08 -3.75 1.26
C VAL A 129 -4.27 -3.39 -0.20
N HIS A 130 -3.60 -4.06 -1.11
CA HIS A 130 -3.70 -3.78 -2.53
C HIS A 130 -3.47 -5.04 -3.36
N GLU A 131 -3.86 -4.99 -4.62
CA GLU A 131 -3.72 -6.13 -5.52
C GLU A 131 -2.39 -6.17 -6.27
N GLY A 132 -1.60 -5.13 -6.15
CA GLY A 132 -0.31 -5.03 -6.79
C GLY A 132 0.11 -3.59 -6.96
N PHE A 133 1.30 -3.41 -7.51
CA PHE A 133 1.81 -2.08 -7.82
C PHE A 133 2.54 -2.12 -9.15
N GLU A 134 2.55 -0.98 -9.83
CA GLU A 134 3.28 -0.81 -11.07
C GLU A 134 4.05 0.49 -11.05
N ARG A 135 5.22 0.47 -11.66
CA ARG A 135 6.00 1.67 -11.84
C ARG A 135 5.43 2.47 -13.01
N LEU A 136 5.14 3.73 -12.73
CA LEU A 136 4.71 4.66 -13.76
C LEU A 136 5.95 5.29 -14.36
N ASP A 137 6.37 4.80 -15.51
CA ASP A 137 7.42 5.47 -16.23
C ASP A 137 6.84 6.74 -16.82
N ASP A 138 7.39 7.88 -16.39
CA ASP A 138 7.05 9.10 -17.06
C ASP A 138 7.47 8.94 -18.51
N ALA A 139 6.49 8.98 -19.40
CA ALA A 139 6.79 9.10 -20.79
C ALA A 139 7.66 10.35 -20.92
N VAL A 140 8.96 10.13 -21.01
CA VAL A 140 9.87 11.21 -21.27
C VAL A 140 9.55 11.72 -22.67
N ALA A 141 8.84 12.79 -22.66
CA ALA A 141 8.65 13.47 -23.93
C ALA A 141 10.01 13.96 -24.39
#